data_edf2e01699829fb81b4e4ef6b21325df
#
_entry.id   edf2e01699829fb81b4e4ef6b21325df
#
_cell.length_a   1.000
_cell.length_b   1.000
_cell.length_c   1.000
_cell.angle_alpha   90.00
_cell.angle_beta   90.00
_cell.angle_gamma   90.00
#
_symmetry.space_group_name_H-M   'P 1'
#
loop_
_entity.id
_entity.type
_entity.pdbx_description
1 polymer ?
#
loop_
_entity_poly.entity_id
_entity_poly.type
_entity_poly.pdbx_seq_one_letter_code
_entity_poly.pdbx_strand_id
1 'polypeptide(L)'
;MKLKMFGLILAVIMFGAFLSGCGCFQEAAKGETPAPAPPPPKAAPPEAKKEIPVTPAPAPAPAPVVMLKDINFDFDKYNIRPGDAETLKNNLGWFKANQGKRVRIEGNCDERGTVEYNLVLGQKRADSAKNYLANLGVDAKLLDTISYGKERPVCTEKNEDCWAKNRRAHFAPLP
;
A
#
# COMPACT_ATOMS: atom_id res chain seq x y z
N MET A 1 -19.30 -42.06 36.34
CA MET A 1 -19.83 -43.38 35.95
C MET A 1 -19.74 -43.49 34.43
N LYS A 2 -18.92 -44.48 33.94
CA LYS A 2 -18.87 -45.08 32.58
C LYS A 2 -18.28 -44.13 31.49
N LEU A 3 -17.01 -44.10 31.06
CA LEU A 3 -16.08 -45.12 30.55
C LEU A 3 -16.66 -45.99 29.37
N LYS A 4 -16.15 -45.74 28.15
CA LYS A 4 -15.93 -46.69 27.06
C LYS A 4 -15.31 -45.90 25.89
N MET A 5 -14.05 -45.93 25.60
CA MET A 5 -13.14 -46.98 25.08
C MET A 5 -13.55 -47.57 23.73
N PHE A 6 -12.57 -47.60 22.89
CA PHE A 6 -12.31 -48.41 21.67
C PHE A 6 -12.59 -47.80 20.29
N GLY A 7 -11.53 -47.79 19.51
CA GLY A 7 -11.55 -47.77 18.07
C GLY A 7 -10.16 -47.51 17.46
N LEU A 8 -9.20 -48.35 17.83
CA LEU A 8 -7.91 -48.48 17.13
C LEU A 8 -8.15 -49.28 15.84
N ILE A 9 -7.88 -48.70 14.66
CA ILE A 9 -7.72 -49.51 13.43
C ILE A 9 -6.41 -49.07 12.77
N LEU A 10 -5.49 -50.02 12.86
CA LEU A 10 -4.22 -50.14 12.18
C LEU A 10 -4.45 -50.81 10.82
N ALA A 11 -3.92 -50.26 9.73
CA ALA A 11 -3.68 -50.95 8.47
C ALA A 11 -2.59 -50.18 7.74
N VAL A 12 -1.46 -50.52 7.78
CA VAL A 12 -0.41 -51.41 7.32
C VAL A 12 -0.59 -51.86 5.85
N ILE A 13 0.48 -51.49 5.08
CA ILE A 13 1.06 -52.12 3.88
C ILE A 13 0.36 -51.80 2.53
N MET A 14 1.12 -51.11 1.64
CA MET A 14 1.65 -51.70 0.41
C MET A 14 2.81 -50.84 -0.11
N PHE A 15 3.89 -51.32 0.01
CA PHE A 15 5.13 -51.51 -0.67
C PHE A 15 4.93 -51.65 -2.19
N GLY A 16 5.49 -50.76 -2.97
CA GLY A 16 5.53 -50.83 -4.42
C GLY A 16 6.77 -50.10 -4.95
N ALA A 17 7.89 -50.86 -4.92
CA ALA A 17 9.10 -50.47 -5.62
C ALA A 17 8.87 -50.55 -7.14
N PHE A 18 9.16 -49.46 -7.85
CA PHE A 18 9.47 -49.52 -9.28
C PHE A 18 10.88 -48.93 -9.48
N LEU A 19 11.79 -49.88 -9.65
CA LEU A 19 13.11 -49.67 -10.23
C LEU A 19 12.95 -49.57 -11.78
N SER A 20 13.87 -48.84 -12.36
CA SER A 20 14.38 -48.87 -13.71
C SER A 20 13.86 -47.84 -14.69
N GLY A 21 14.80 -47.00 -15.11
CA GLY A 21 14.71 -46.16 -16.29
C GLY A 21 15.93 -45.26 -16.39
N CYS A 22 17.15 -45.83 -16.49
CA CYS A 22 18.31 -45.14 -17.07
C CYS A 22 17.97 -44.78 -18.50
N GLY A 23 17.93 -43.48 -18.79
CA GLY A 23 17.92 -42.94 -20.14
C GLY A 23 18.81 -41.71 -20.16
N CYS A 24 20.10 -41.91 -20.37
CA CYS A 24 21.00 -40.87 -20.81
C CYS A 24 20.50 -40.37 -22.16
N PHE A 25 19.96 -39.17 -22.21
CA PHE A 25 19.87 -38.41 -23.46
C PHE A 25 20.74 -37.16 -23.30
N GLN A 26 21.97 -37.34 -23.73
CA GLN A 26 22.96 -36.29 -23.88
C GLN A 26 22.72 -35.73 -25.30
N GLU A 27 21.91 -34.71 -25.41
CA GLU A 27 21.82 -33.93 -26.65
C GLU A 27 22.52 -32.60 -26.44
N ALA A 28 23.64 -32.53 -27.13
CA ALA A 28 24.44 -31.33 -27.26
C ALA A 28 23.63 -30.26 -28.01
N ALA A 29 23.00 -29.35 -27.31
CA ALA A 29 22.46 -28.14 -27.91
C ALA A 29 23.59 -27.13 -28.07
N LYS A 30 23.94 -26.94 -29.32
CA LYS A 30 24.74 -25.86 -29.88
C LYS A 30 24.46 -24.52 -29.18
N GLY A 31 25.56 -23.86 -28.83
CA GLY A 31 25.52 -22.48 -28.36
C GLY A 31 24.89 -21.54 -29.41
N GLU A 32 23.74 -21.03 -29.11
CA GLU A 32 23.24 -19.84 -29.74
C GLU A 32 23.66 -18.64 -28.90
N THR A 33 24.57 -17.88 -29.45
CA THR A 33 24.98 -16.58 -28.93
C THR A 33 23.75 -15.68 -28.84
N PRO A 34 23.40 -15.09 -27.67
CA PRO A 34 22.33 -14.12 -27.62
C PRO A 34 22.67 -12.92 -28.48
N ALA A 35 21.79 -12.60 -29.42
CA ALA A 35 21.88 -11.37 -30.21
C ALA A 35 21.93 -10.15 -29.30
N PRO A 36 22.75 -9.13 -29.58
CA PRO A 36 22.80 -7.92 -28.80
C PRO A 36 21.44 -7.22 -28.79
N ALA A 37 21.01 -6.83 -27.59
CA ALA A 37 19.78 -6.07 -27.39
C ALA A 37 19.79 -4.77 -28.22
N PRO A 38 18.68 -4.36 -28.85
CA PRO A 38 18.62 -3.10 -29.57
C PRO A 38 18.86 -1.93 -28.64
N PRO A 39 19.54 -0.87 -29.12
CA PRO A 39 19.80 0.31 -28.28
C PRO A 39 18.49 1.00 -27.88
N PRO A 40 18.45 1.63 -26.70
CA PRO A 40 17.26 2.33 -26.23
C PRO A 40 16.88 3.46 -27.19
N PRO A 41 15.56 3.72 -27.37
CA PRO A 41 15.11 4.81 -28.21
C PRO A 41 15.67 6.15 -27.69
N LYS A 42 16.31 6.89 -28.63
CA LYS A 42 16.74 8.26 -28.36
C LYS A 42 15.54 9.10 -27.93
N ALA A 43 15.64 9.67 -26.72
CA ALA A 43 14.66 10.60 -26.21
C ALA A 43 14.44 11.75 -27.22
N ALA A 44 13.20 11.94 -27.64
CA ALA A 44 12.80 13.10 -28.42
C ALA A 44 12.93 14.38 -27.57
N PRO A 45 13.27 15.52 -28.17
CA PRO A 45 13.36 16.79 -27.46
C PRO A 45 12.00 17.17 -26.87
N PRO A 46 11.94 17.83 -25.71
CA PRO A 46 10.68 18.27 -25.13
C PRO A 46 10.04 19.34 -26.01
N GLU A 47 8.87 19.04 -26.55
CA GLU A 47 8.03 20.06 -27.19
C GLU A 47 7.62 21.11 -26.15
N ALA A 48 7.95 22.35 -26.48
CA ALA A 48 7.57 23.53 -25.72
C ALA A 48 6.06 23.64 -25.63
N LYS A 49 5.50 23.38 -24.45
CA LYS A 49 4.11 23.63 -24.14
C LYS A 49 3.84 25.13 -24.24
N LYS A 50 3.05 25.55 -25.22
CA LYS A 50 2.49 26.90 -25.30
C LYS A 50 1.62 27.13 -24.07
N GLU A 51 2.04 28.06 -23.22
CA GLU A 51 1.20 28.60 -22.16
C GLU A 51 0.01 29.34 -22.78
N ILE A 52 -1.18 28.85 -22.49
CA ILE A 52 -2.43 29.55 -22.74
C ILE A 52 -2.64 30.47 -21.52
N PRO A 53 -2.81 31.79 -21.69
CA PRO A 53 -3.12 32.68 -20.57
C PRO A 53 -4.50 32.34 -20.00
N VAL A 54 -4.57 31.70 -18.85
CA VAL A 54 -5.82 31.47 -18.13
C VAL A 54 -6.08 32.70 -17.28
N THR A 55 -7.03 33.52 -17.70
CA THR A 55 -7.59 34.61 -16.90
C THR A 55 -8.24 33.99 -15.64
N PRO A 56 -7.85 34.41 -14.41
CA PRO A 56 -8.47 33.86 -13.21
C PRO A 56 -9.88 34.39 -13.08
N ALA A 57 -10.87 33.48 -13.13
CA ALA A 57 -12.24 33.80 -12.69
C ALA A 57 -12.21 34.05 -11.16
N PRO A 58 -12.98 35.04 -10.64
CA PRO A 58 -13.00 35.33 -9.21
C PRO A 58 -13.52 34.11 -8.44
N ALA A 59 -12.69 33.62 -7.51
CA ALA A 59 -13.02 32.50 -6.66
C ALA A 59 -14.22 32.81 -5.76
N PRO A 60 -15.23 31.92 -5.63
CA PRO A 60 -16.26 32.06 -4.62
C PRO A 60 -15.62 32.00 -3.22
N ALA A 61 -16.14 32.83 -2.31
CA ALA A 61 -15.66 32.93 -0.92
C ALA A 61 -15.58 31.56 -0.24
N PRO A 62 -14.50 31.26 0.50
CA PRO A 62 -14.29 29.94 1.05
C PRO A 62 -15.33 29.65 2.14
N ALA A 63 -16.20 28.64 1.88
CA ALA A 63 -16.89 27.92 2.93
C ALA A 63 -15.84 27.37 3.92
N PRO A 64 -16.15 27.16 5.21
CA PRO A 64 -15.21 26.65 6.19
C PRO A 64 -14.61 25.32 5.68
N VAL A 65 -13.35 25.37 5.30
CA VAL A 65 -12.66 24.23 4.71
C VAL A 65 -12.42 23.24 5.84
N VAL A 66 -13.32 22.28 6.02
CA VAL A 66 -13.06 21.13 6.87
C VAL A 66 -11.93 20.36 6.18
N MET A 67 -10.71 20.52 6.65
CA MET A 67 -9.56 19.83 6.07
C MET A 67 -9.45 18.41 6.66
N LEU A 68 -9.14 17.45 5.80
CA LEU A 68 -8.76 16.11 6.25
C LEU A 68 -7.44 16.18 7.03
N LYS A 69 -7.42 15.57 8.20
CA LYS A 69 -6.23 15.52 9.06
C LYS A 69 -5.55 14.16 8.93
N ASP A 70 -4.24 14.18 8.89
CA ASP A 70 -3.41 12.97 8.91
C ASP A 70 -3.54 12.24 10.23
N ILE A 71 -3.26 10.93 10.19
CA ILE A 71 -3.12 10.09 11.37
C ILE A 71 -1.71 9.52 11.43
N ASN A 72 -1.23 9.25 12.64
CA ASN A 72 0.12 8.75 12.86
C ASN A 72 0.11 7.34 13.45
N PHE A 73 1.26 6.66 13.30
CA PHE A 73 1.43 5.28 13.76
C PHE A 73 2.68 5.14 14.63
N ASP A 74 2.66 4.17 15.52
CA ASP A 74 3.83 3.76 16.26
C ASP A 74 4.85 3.09 15.34
N PHE A 75 6.09 2.98 15.83
CA PHE A 75 7.15 2.27 15.13
C PHE A 75 6.72 0.83 14.83
N ASP A 76 6.90 0.43 13.60
CA ASP A 76 6.59 -0.92 13.09
C ASP A 76 5.14 -1.37 13.27
N LYS A 77 4.20 -0.43 13.47
CA LYS A 77 2.77 -0.72 13.63
C LYS A 77 1.93 -0.06 12.55
N TYR A 78 0.78 -0.68 12.31
CA TYR A 78 -0.29 -0.20 11.41
C TYR A 78 -1.66 -0.14 12.12
N ASN A 79 -1.71 -0.41 13.42
CA ASN A 79 -2.93 -0.31 14.22
C ASN A 79 -3.27 1.16 14.47
N ILE A 80 -4.54 1.53 14.33
CA ILE A 80 -5.03 2.87 14.65
C ILE A 80 -4.93 3.09 16.17
N ARG A 81 -4.26 4.15 16.58
CA ARG A 81 -4.15 4.53 18.01
C ARG A 81 -5.45 5.23 18.46
N PRO A 82 -5.77 5.22 19.74
CA PRO A 82 -7.00 5.86 20.25
C PRO A 82 -7.16 7.33 19.84
N GLY A 83 -6.10 8.12 19.93
CA GLY A 83 -6.12 9.54 19.50
C GLY A 83 -6.33 9.72 18.00
N ASP A 84 -5.75 8.83 17.17
CA ASP A 84 -5.91 8.85 15.72
C ASP A 84 -7.31 8.36 15.31
N ALA A 85 -7.93 7.49 16.09
CA ALA A 85 -9.33 7.10 15.91
C ALA A 85 -10.29 8.31 16.03
N GLU A 86 -10.04 9.21 16.97
CA GLU A 86 -10.81 10.46 17.09
C GLU A 86 -10.56 11.38 15.89
N THR A 87 -9.32 11.47 15.40
CA THR A 87 -9.01 12.22 14.19
C THR A 87 -9.78 11.68 12.98
N LEU A 88 -9.86 10.36 12.82
CA LEU A 88 -10.63 9.73 11.74
C LEU A 88 -12.15 9.99 11.88
N LYS A 89 -12.69 9.99 13.09
CA LYS A 89 -14.09 10.39 13.32
C LYS A 89 -14.33 11.85 12.93
N ASN A 90 -13.40 12.74 13.26
CA ASN A 90 -13.51 14.15 12.89
C ASN A 90 -13.42 14.34 11.34
N ASN A 91 -12.63 13.50 10.65
CA ASN A 91 -12.55 13.50 9.19
C ASN A 91 -13.88 13.15 8.52
N LEU A 92 -14.82 12.46 9.21
CA LEU A 92 -16.17 12.21 8.67
C LEU A 92 -16.91 13.50 8.30
N GLY A 93 -16.64 14.61 8.98
CA GLY A 93 -17.20 15.91 8.65
C GLY A 93 -16.89 16.33 7.22
N TRP A 94 -15.67 16.03 6.77
CA TRP A 94 -15.26 16.31 5.38
C TRP A 94 -16.05 15.47 4.38
N PHE A 95 -16.22 14.17 4.62
CA PHE A 95 -16.97 13.27 3.72
C PHE A 95 -18.45 13.65 3.64
N LYS A 96 -19.05 14.14 4.74
CA LYS A 96 -20.42 14.64 4.77
C LYS A 96 -20.59 15.91 3.95
N ALA A 97 -19.60 16.81 4.00
CA ALA A 97 -19.61 18.06 3.24
C ALA A 97 -19.24 17.85 1.76
N ASN A 98 -18.53 16.78 1.42
CA ASN A 98 -18.01 16.49 0.08
C ASN A 98 -18.51 15.13 -0.43
N GLN A 99 -19.83 14.96 -0.49
CA GLN A 99 -20.45 13.69 -0.91
C GLN A 99 -20.01 13.30 -2.32
N GLY A 100 -19.68 12.00 -2.49
CA GLY A 100 -19.25 11.45 -3.78
C GLY A 100 -17.80 11.77 -4.18
N LYS A 101 -17.09 12.64 -3.46
CA LYS A 101 -15.68 12.90 -3.73
C LYS A 101 -14.80 11.74 -3.24
N ARG A 102 -13.86 11.35 -4.10
CA ARG A 102 -12.88 10.30 -3.79
C ARG A 102 -11.72 10.88 -2.99
N VAL A 103 -11.17 10.06 -2.12
CA VAL A 103 -9.99 10.40 -1.31
C VAL A 103 -8.96 9.29 -1.47
N ARG A 104 -7.72 9.66 -1.75
CA ARG A 104 -6.59 8.76 -1.71
C ARG A 104 -5.96 8.79 -0.33
N ILE A 105 -5.78 7.62 0.25
CA ILE A 105 -5.10 7.42 1.52
C ILE A 105 -3.69 6.95 1.23
N GLU A 106 -2.71 7.77 1.59
CA GLU A 106 -1.30 7.56 1.29
C GLU A 106 -0.58 7.07 2.53
N GLY A 107 -0.11 5.81 2.52
CA GLY A 107 0.62 5.21 3.63
C GLY A 107 2.11 5.53 3.56
N ASN A 108 2.64 6.12 4.63
CA ASN A 108 4.03 6.54 4.72
C ASN A 108 4.72 5.92 5.94
N CYS A 109 6.04 5.77 5.85
CA CYS A 109 6.90 5.21 6.87
C CYS A 109 8.08 6.14 7.16
N ASP A 110 8.78 5.88 8.27
CA ASP A 110 10.08 6.48 8.54
C ASP A 110 11.20 5.81 7.70
N GLU A 111 12.40 6.36 7.74
CA GLU A 111 13.52 5.92 6.89
C GLU A 111 14.08 4.53 7.23
N ARG A 112 13.78 3.98 8.40
CA ARG A 112 14.34 2.72 8.90
C ARG A 112 13.79 1.50 8.15
N GLY A 113 14.65 0.51 7.90
CA GLY A 113 14.30 -0.69 7.17
C GLY A 113 14.48 -0.59 5.65
N THR A 114 14.16 -1.66 4.93
CA THR A 114 14.28 -1.71 3.46
C THR A 114 13.13 -0.96 2.78
N VAL A 115 13.26 -0.66 1.50
CA VAL A 115 12.22 -0.01 0.69
C VAL A 115 11.00 -0.94 0.57
N GLU A 116 11.23 -2.21 0.25
CA GLU A 116 10.19 -3.21 0.05
C GLU A 116 9.37 -3.42 1.32
N TYR A 117 10.04 -3.53 2.47
CA TYR A 117 9.37 -3.66 3.77
C TYR A 117 8.47 -2.46 4.05
N ASN A 118 9.00 -1.25 3.86
CA ASN A 118 8.27 -0.02 4.10
C ASN A 118 7.09 0.19 3.13
N LEU A 119 7.21 -0.27 1.87
CA LEU A 119 6.07 -0.26 0.94
C LEU A 119 4.93 -1.15 1.45
N VAL A 120 5.25 -2.35 1.93
CA VAL A 120 4.24 -3.25 2.51
C VAL A 120 3.64 -2.67 3.79
N LEU A 121 4.46 -2.11 4.69
CA LEU A 121 3.99 -1.50 5.94
C LEU A 121 3.12 -0.27 5.68
N GLY A 122 3.54 0.59 4.73
CA GLY A 122 2.76 1.75 4.31
C GLY A 122 1.39 1.34 3.74
N GLN A 123 1.34 0.29 2.92
CA GLN A 123 0.07 -0.24 2.41
C GLN A 123 -0.86 -0.70 3.55
N LYS A 124 -0.34 -1.46 4.52
CA LYS A 124 -1.11 -1.89 5.69
C LYS A 124 -1.66 -0.70 6.50
N ARG A 125 -0.90 0.40 6.61
CA ARG A 125 -1.35 1.64 7.27
C ARG A 125 -2.49 2.32 6.53
N ALA A 126 -2.35 2.46 5.21
CA ALA A 126 -3.40 3.01 4.37
C ALA A 126 -4.68 2.17 4.42
N ASP A 127 -4.56 0.85 4.35
CA ASP A 127 -5.69 -0.08 4.41
C ASP A 127 -6.36 -0.08 5.80
N SER A 128 -5.59 0.06 6.89
CA SER A 128 -6.15 0.20 8.23
C SER A 128 -7.00 1.46 8.36
N ALA A 129 -6.52 2.59 7.84
CA ALA A 129 -7.27 3.84 7.83
C ALA A 129 -8.53 3.75 6.96
N LYS A 130 -8.43 3.14 5.76
CA LYS A 130 -9.57 2.86 4.88
C LYS A 130 -10.64 2.01 5.57
N ASN A 131 -10.23 0.89 6.16
CA ASN A 131 -11.16 -0.02 6.83
C ASN A 131 -11.85 0.65 8.01
N TYR A 132 -11.11 1.48 8.76
CA TYR A 132 -11.69 2.23 9.87
C TYR A 132 -12.74 3.23 9.40
N LEU A 133 -12.47 4.02 8.35
CA LEU A 133 -13.43 4.96 7.76
C LEU A 133 -14.65 4.24 7.16
N ALA A 134 -14.44 3.10 6.50
CA ALA A 134 -15.54 2.29 5.98
C ALA A 134 -16.45 1.76 7.11
N ASN A 135 -15.89 1.32 8.23
CA ASN A 135 -16.65 0.90 9.41
C ASN A 135 -17.43 2.07 10.05
N LEU A 136 -16.97 3.30 9.85
CA LEU A 136 -17.69 4.50 10.26
C LEU A 136 -18.75 4.97 9.24
N GLY A 137 -18.95 4.23 8.15
CA GLY A 137 -19.99 4.47 7.16
C GLY A 137 -19.57 5.26 5.92
N VAL A 138 -18.27 5.48 5.69
CA VAL A 138 -17.77 6.03 4.42
C VAL A 138 -17.79 4.94 3.35
N ASP A 139 -18.35 5.23 2.16
CA ASP A 139 -18.34 4.25 1.06
C ASP A 139 -16.89 3.89 0.68
N ALA A 140 -16.54 2.61 0.78
CA ALA A 140 -15.21 2.09 0.47
C ALA A 140 -14.78 2.35 -0.99
N LYS A 141 -15.75 2.57 -1.91
CA LYS A 141 -15.48 2.94 -3.31
C LYS A 141 -14.92 4.34 -3.47
N LEU A 142 -15.13 5.21 -2.48
CA LEU A 142 -14.59 6.57 -2.46
C LEU A 142 -13.17 6.62 -1.88
N LEU A 143 -12.67 5.50 -1.35
CA LEU A 143 -11.38 5.43 -0.65
C LEU A 143 -10.39 4.60 -1.45
N ASP A 144 -9.42 5.26 -2.08
CA ASP A 144 -8.27 4.63 -2.72
C ASP A 144 -7.11 4.53 -1.73
N THR A 145 -6.32 3.47 -1.79
CA THR A 145 -5.11 3.32 -0.98
C THR A 145 -3.87 3.20 -1.84
N ILE A 146 -2.78 3.83 -1.41
CA ILE A 146 -1.46 3.72 -2.01
C ILE A 146 -0.39 3.79 -0.93
N SER A 147 0.69 3.09 -1.11
CA SER A 147 1.87 3.19 -0.26
C SER A 147 2.99 3.93 -0.97
N TYR A 148 3.59 4.87 -0.28
CA TYR A 148 4.88 5.46 -0.66
C TYR A 148 6.03 4.93 0.20
N GLY A 149 5.73 4.05 1.17
CA GLY A 149 6.75 3.55 2.08
C GLY A 149 7.55 4.70 2.70
N LYS A 150 8.87 4.68 2.55
CA LYS A 150 9.77 5.73 3.05
C LYS A 150 10.18 6.77 2.00
N GLU A 151 9.61 6.75 0.80
CA GLU A 151 10.06 7.55 -0.33
C GLU A 151 9.50 8.98 -0.34
N ARG A 152 8.49 9.28 0.51
CA ARG A 152 7.91 10.63 0.64
C ARG A 152 7.98 11.16 2.07
N PRO A 153 9.17 11.41 2.60
CA PRO A 153 9.32 11.96 3.93
C PRO A 153 8.84 13.43 3.98
N VAL A 154 8.19 13.81 5.07
CA VAL A 154 7.87 15.22 5.39
C VAL A 154 8.91 15.84 6.32
N CYS A 155 9.77 15.01 6.88
CA CYS A 155 10.84 15.37 7.76
C CYS A 155 12.05 14.47 7.50
N THR A 156 13.25 15.03 7.41
CA THR A 156 14.48 14.30 7.00
C THR A 156 15.52 14.18 8.10
N GLU A 157 15.25 14.73 9.28
CA GLU A 157 16.15 14.61 10.43
C GLU A 157 16.10 13.17 11.00
N LYS A 158 17.26 12.71 11.51
CA LYS A 158 17.41 11.36 12.06
C LYS A 158 17.11 11.34 13.56
N ASN A 159 15.89 11.67 13.93
CA ASN A 159 15.42 11.63 15.32
C ASN A 159 13.98 11.14 15.41
N GLU A 160 13.54 10.77 16.61
CA GLU A 160 12.21 10.18 16.81
C GLU A 160 11.07 11.16 16.47
N ASP A 161 11.24 12.45 16.72
CA ASP A 161 10.22 13.46 16.41
C ASP A 161 9.94 13.54 14.90
N CYS A 162 11.01 13.43 14.11
CA CYS A 162 10.92 13.41 12.66
C CYS A 162 10.36 12.09 12.15
N TRP A 163 10.82 10.96 12.67
CA TRP A 163 10.32 9.65 12.32
C TRP A 163 8.82 9.50 12.64
N ALA A 164 8.39 10.01 13.79
CA ALA A 164 6.97 10.01 14.18
C ALA A 164 6.09 10.78 13.19
N LYS A 165 6.57 11.91 12.65
CA LYS A 165 5.86 12.69 11.60
C LYS A 165 5.78 11.93 10.28
N ASN A 166 6.82 11.15 9.95
CA ASN A 166 6.85 10.37 8.71
C ASN A 166 5.92 9.13 8.78
N ARG A 167 5.77 8.53 9.96
CA ARG A 167 4.86 7.38 10.16
C ARG A 167 3.40 7.82 10.15
N ARG A 168 2.85 8.12 8.97
CA ARG A 168 1.50 8.67 8.82
C ARG A 168 0.69 8.02 7.70
N ALA A 169 -0.62 8.16 7.79
CA ALA A 169 -1.50 8.06 6.63
C ALA A 169 -2.01 9.48 6.30
N HIS A 170 -1.74 9.91 5.09
CA HIS A 170 -2.17 11.20 4.54
C HIS A 170 -3.41 11.04 3.68
N PHE A 171 -4.32 11.99 3.74
CA PHE A 171 -5.61 11.95 3.02
C PHE A 171 -5.63 13.03 1.94
N ALA A 172 -5.52 12.63 0.69
CA ALA A 172 -5.53 13.51 -0.46
C ALA A 172 -6.86 13.43 -1.22
N PRO A 173 -7.71 14.48 -1.20
CA PRO A 173 -8.88 14.53 -2.05
C PRO A 173 -8.50 14.44 -3.53
N LEU A 174 -9.24 13.60 -4.28
CA LEU A 174 -9.07 13.50 -5.72
C LEU A 174 -10.01 14.48 -6.44
N PRO A 175 -9.58 15.03 -7.59
CA PRO A 175 -10.41 15.97 -8.38
C PRO A 175 -11.67 15.32 -8.92
#